data_ec8d491b3ee8f5c966702eb20db8662e
#
_entry.id   ec8d491b3ee8f5c966702eb20db8662e
#
_cell.length_a   1.000
_cell.length_b   1.000
_cell.length_c   1.000
_cell.angle_alpha   90.00
_cell.angle_beta   90.00
_cell.angle_gamma   90.00
#
_symmetry.space_group_name_H-M   'P 1'
#
loop_
_entity.id
_entity.type
_entity.pdbx_description
1 polymer ?
#
loop_
_entity_poly.entity_id
_entity_poly.type
_entity_poly.pdbx_seq_one_letter_code
_entity_poly.pdbx_strand_id
1 'polypeptide(L)' 'MICLDVYCSYTSNEGNAEWAQTLATGQTVNGSCINGYYGIVSRNCTQDGSIGNWGEITGSCNGILSFCSIIHNNQN' A
#
# COMPACT_ATOMS: atom_id res chain seq x y z
N MET A 1 -16.67 -28.08 12.67
CA MET A 1 -15.46 -27.33 12.61
C MET A 1 -15.64 -25.95 11.99
N ILE A 2 -15.06 -24.95 12.59
CA ILE A 2 -15.24 -23.59 12.12
C ILE A 2 -13.93 -23.10 11.50
N CYS A 3 -14.03 -22.59 10.31
CA CYS A 3 -12.89 -21.97 9.67
C CYS A 3 -13.02 -20.47 9.84
N LEU A 4 -12.05 -19.88 10.47
CA LEU A 4 -12.04 -18.45 10.65
C LEU A 4 -11.15 -17.81 9.62
N ASP A 5 -11.71 -16.86 8.91
CA ASP A 5 -10.92 -16.12 7.96
C ASP A 5 -10.10 -15.08 8.70
N VAL A 6 -8.83 -15.01 8.35
CA VAL A 6 -7.92 -14.04 8.94
C VAL A 6 -7.59 -13.01 7.89
N TYR A 7 -7.66 -11.75 8.27
CA TYR A 7 -7.46 -10.64 7.34
C TYR A 7 -6.41 -9.68 7.83
N CYS A 8 -5.72 -9.05 6.88
CA CYS A 8 -4.94 -7.88 7.19
C CYS A 8 -5.89 -6.70 7.15
N SER A 9 -5.83 -5.85 8.16
CA SER A 9 -6.78 -4.75 8.28
C SER A 9 -6.53 -3.65 7.26
N TYR A 10 -7.61 -2.97 6.91
CA TYR A 10 -7.53 -1.77 6.10
C TYR A 10 -6.63 -0.75 6.80
N THR A 11 -5.76 -0.10 6.04
CA THR A 11 -4.97 1.01 6.55
C THR A 11 -5.06 2.16 5.56
N SER A 12 -5.04 3.38 6.06
CA SER A 12 -5.29 4.54 5.23
C SER A 12 -4.06 5.34 4.87
N ASN A 13 -2.93 5.07 5.49
CA ASN A 13 -1.75 5.87 5.18
C ASN A 13 -0.48 5.17 5.62
N GLU A 14 -0.11 4.16 4.88
CA GLU A 14 1.16 3.49 5.11
C GLU A 14 1.94 3.53 3.81
N GLY A 15 3.07 4.19 3.84
CA GLY A 15 3.85 4.39 2.64
C GLY A 15 3.17 5.32 1.66
N ASN A 16 2.37 6.26 2.16
CA ASN A 16 1.58 7.18 1.35
C ASN A 16 0.60 6.46 0.45
N ALA A 17 0.08 5.35 0.94
CA ALA A 17 -0.87 4.54 0.19
C ALA A 17 -1.97 4.01 1.10
N GLU A 18 -3.08 3.68 0.48
CA GLU A 18 -4.21 3.08 1.14
C GLU A 18 -4.23 1.60 0.82
N TRP A 19 -4.49 0.76 1.82
CA TRP A 19 -4.46 -0.68 1.66
C TRP A 19 -5.79 -1.26 2.10
N ALA A 20 -6.47 -1.93 1.18
CA ALA A 20 -7.77 -2.51 1.49
C ALA A 20 -7.63 -3.74 2.38
N GLN A 21 -8.66 -4.04 3.13
CA GLN A 21 -8.71 -5.25 3.93
C GLN A 21 -8.49 -6.45 3.01
N THR A 22 -7.60 -7.33 3.37
CA THR A 22 -7.18 -8.43 2.50
C THR A 22 -7.13 -9.74 3.26
N LEU A 23 -7.64 -10.79 2.66
CA LEU A 23 -7.58 -12.12 3.25
C LEU A 23 -6.13 -12.57 3.33
N ALA A 24 -5.74 -13.10 4.48
CA ALA A 24 -4.34 -13.44 4.74
C ALA A 24 -3.94 -14.77 4.12
N THR A 25 -3.78 -14.77 2.82
CA THR A 25 -3.43 -15.96 2.08
C THR A 25 -1.98 -15.97 1.61
N GLY A 26 -1.23 -14.95 1.97
CA GLY A 26 0.16 -14.84 1.56
C GLY A 26 0.36 -14.21 0.19
N GLN A 27 -0.73 -13.79 -0.42
CA GLN A 27 -0.61 -13.22 -1.77
C GLN A 27 -0.18 -11.75 -1.72
N THR A 28 0.35 -11.30 -2.83
CA THR A 28 0.78 -9.92 -2.98
C THR A 28 -0.41 -9.06 -3.39
N VAL A 29 -0.55 -7.91 -2.77
CA VAL A 29 -1.62 -6.98 -3.12
C VAL A 29 -1.03 -5.61 -3.37
N ASN A 30 -1.71 -4.86 -4.21
CA ASN A 30 -1.28 -3.51 -4.54
C ASN A 30 -2.01 -2.50 -3.68
N GLY A 31 -1.28 -1.46 -3.25
CA GLY A 31 -1.90 -0.35 -2.56
C GLY A 31 -2.26 0.73 -3.55
N SER A 32 -3.00 1.70 -3.06
CA SER A 32 -3.39 2.86 -3.86
C SER A 32 -2.75 4.10 -3.27
N CYS A 33 -1.88 4.75 -4.03
CA CYS A 33 -1.25 5.97 -3.54
C CYS A 33 -2.32 7.03 -3.29
N ILE A 34 -2.14 7.81 -2.24
CA ILE A 34 -3.15 8.79 -1.80
C ILE A 34 -2.53 10.17 -1.72
N ASN A 35 -3.40 11.15 -1.50
CA ASN A 35 -2.99 12.55 -1.26
C ASN A 35 -2.12 13.14 -2.36
N GLY A 36 -2.43 12.82 -3.60
CA GLY A 36 -1.66 13.36 -4.71
C GLY A 36 -0.39 12.61 -5.03
N TYR A 37 -0.10 11.55 -4.28
CA TYR A 37 1.05 10.72 -4.59
C TYR A 37 0.69 9.75 -5.70
N TYR A 38 1.70 9.27 -6.40
CA TYR A 38 1.48 8.33 -7.49
C TYR A 38 2.59 7.30 -7.51
N GLY A 39 2.32 6.18 -8.14
CA GLY A 39 3.30 5.10 -8.24
C GLY A 39 2.67 3.75 -8.01
N ILE A 40 3.52 2.75 -7.86
CA ILE A 40 3.07 1.39 -7.64
C ILE A 40 3.71 0.88 -6.37
N VAL A 41 2.88 0.39 -5.45
CA VAL A 41 3.34 -0.21 -4.22
C VAL A 41 2.61 -1.52 -4.01
N SER A 42 3.27 -2.46 -3.39
CA SER A 42 2.67 -3.75 -3.10
C SER A 42 3.28 -4.34 -1.84
N ARG A 43 2.56 -5.25 -1.23
CA ARG A 43 3.07 -6.01 -0.10
C ARG A 43 2.22 -7.25 0.06
N ASN A 44 2.69 -8.17 0.90
CA ASN A 44 1.98 -9.42 1.13
C ASN A 44 1.15 -9.33 2.39
N CYS A 45 0.05 -10.06 2.40
CA CYS A 45 -0.77 -10.21 3.59
C CYS A 45 -0.67 -11.67 4.01
N THR A 46 -0.02 -11.95 5.13
CA THR A 46 0.18 -13.30 5.59
C THR A 46 -0.51 -13.54 6.92
N GLN A 47 -0.70 -14.79 7.24
CA GLN A 47 -1.35 -15.17 8.48
C GLN A 47 -0.29 -15.53 9.51
N ASP A 48 -0.45 -14.97 10.70
CA ASP A 48 0.44 -15.26 11.81
C ASP A 48 -0.45 -15.67 12.98
N GLY A 49 -0.67 -16.98 13.14
CA GLY A 49 -1.59 -17.45 14.15
C GLY A 49 -3.00 -17.06 13.79
N SER A 50 -3.63 -16.27 14.62
CA SER A 50 -5.00 -15.84 14.39
C SER A 50 -5.08 -14.39 13.91
N ILE A 51 -3.97 -13.81 13.52
CA ILE A 51 -3.97 -12.43 13.04
C ILE A 51 -3.38 -12.34 11.65
N GLY A 52 -3.83 -11.34 10.90
CA GLY A 52 -3.27 -11.03 9.60
C GLY A 52 -2.13 -10.05 9.78
N ASN A 53 -1.09 -10.24 9.01
CA ASN A 53 0.13 -9.49 9.16
C ASN A 53 0.57 -8.92 7.82
N TRP A 54 0.62 -7.60 7.72
CA TRP A 54 1.10 -6.96 6.51
C TRP A 54 2.60 -7.09 6.42
N GLY A 55 3.09 -7.45 5.25
CA GLY A 55 4.51 -7.56 5.02
C GLY A 55 5.14 -6.23 4.65
N GLU A 56 6.36 -6.31 4.18
CA GLU A 56 7.13 -5.14 3.82
C GLU A 56 6.62 -4.53 2.52
N ILE A 57 6.55 -3.21 2.47
CA ILE A 57 6.09 -2.53 1.27
C ILE A 57 7.21 -2.50 0.23
N THR A 58 6.86 -2.88 -0.99
CA THR A 58 7.79 -2.83 -2.12
C THR A 58 7.30 -1.75 -3.07
N GLY A 59 8.21 -0.96 -3.58
CA GLY A 59 7.86 0.15 -4.46
C GLY A 59 7.69 1.42 -3.64
N SER A 60 7.17 2.43 -4.26
CA SER A 60 6.96 3.70 -3.56
C SER A 60 5.90 4.54 -4.21
N CYS A 61 5.28 5.39 -3.40
CA CYS A 61 4.37 6.42 -3.89
C CYS A 61 5.12 7.73 -3.86
N ASN A 62 5.22 8.38 -4.99
CA ASN A 62 6.00 9.60 -5.14
C ASN A 62 5.12 10.82 -5.21
N GLY A 63 5.63 11.91 -4.67
CA GLY A 63 4.86 13.14 -4.66
C GLY A 63 4.87 13.82 -6.00
N ILE A 64 3.70 14.06 -6.52
CA ILE A 64 3.58 14.70 -7.83
C ILE A 64 4.01 16.15 -7.79
N LEU A 65 4.00 16.73 -6.63
CA LEU A 65 4.38 18.12 -6.47
C LEU A 65 5.82 18.38 -6.88
N SER A 66 6.68 17.45 -6.55
CA SER A 66 8.07 17.55 -6.96
C SER A 66 8.22 17.64 -8.46
N PHE A 67 7.47 16.81 -9.12
CA PHE A 67 7.51 16.77 -10.56
C PHE A 67 7.05 18.08 -11.18
N CYS A 68 5.98 18.59 -10.67
CA CYS A 68 5.45 19.87 -11.15
C CYS A 68 6.44 20.99 -10.92
N SER A 69 7.08 20.96 -9.81
CA SER A 69 8.04 21.98 -9.47
C SER A 69 9.20 22.01 -10.45
N ILE A 70 9.69 20.86 -10.80
CA ILE A 70 10.80 20.75 -11.71
C ILE A 70 10.43 21.29 -13.09
N ILE A 71 9.30 20.90 -13.58
CA ILE A 71 8.85 21.34 -14.87
C ILE A 71 8.67 22.85 -14.91
N HIS A 72 8.09 23.35 -13.88
CA HIS A 72 7.81 24.77 -13.79
C HIS A 72 9.08 25.59 -13.82
N ASN A 73 10.07 25.16 -13.12
CA ASN A 73 11.33 25.88 -13.08
C ASN A 73 12.05 25.88 -14.38
N ASN A 74 11.73 24.95 -15.19
CA ASN A 74 12.40 24.82 -16.41
C ASN A 74 11.90 25.69 -17.48
N GLN A 75 11.11 26.42 -17.24
CA GLN A 75 10.58 27.17 -18.12
C GLN A 75 10.88 28.24 -18.16
N ASN A 76 11.38 27.94 -17.66
CA ASN A 76 11.79 28.48 -17.28
C ASN A 76 12.18 28.41 -17.26
#